data_2b9b8e73dba6ed336b2b5da9b113279c
#
_entry.id   2b9b8e73dba6ed336b2b5da9b113279c
#
_cell.length_a   1.000
_cell.length_b   1.000
_cell.length_c   1.000
_cell.angle_alpha   90.00
_cell.angle_beta   90.00
_cell.angle_gamma   90.00
#
_symmetry.space_group_name_H-M   'P 1'
#
loop_
_entity.id
_entity.type
_entity.pdbx_description
1 polymer ?
#
loop_
_entity_poly.entity_id
_entity_poly.type
_entity_poly.pdbx_seq_one_letter_code
_entity_poly.pdbx_strand_id
1 'polypeptide(L)'
;LCFYISDNAKNNHIIAANEGNALALSIGHHLATSKTPMIYLQNSGLGNLINPLLSLADNDVYGIPLLMAIGRRGKPGIKDEPQHKKQGRVMLQMLDSMEIPYKVIYKSDNVEKVKYKVSAIIKNINKNNSPCAIVIEKGLFEPYSLQLSSRKTYKLNREKAMHVVLQNIN
;
A
#
# COMPACT_ATOMS: atom_id res chain seq x y z
N LEU A 1 9.71 1.24 5.85
CA LEU A 1 8.40 1.00 6.47
C LEU A 1 8.04 -0.48 6.46
N CYS A 2 8.07 -1.20 5.32
CA CYS A 2 7.71 -2.63 5.25
C CYS A 2 8.44 -3.48 6.29
N PHE A 3 9.77 -3.39 6.34
CA PHE A 3 10.56 -4.15 7.31
C PHE A 3 10.21 -3.83 8.76
N TYR A 4 9.98 -2.54 9.06
CA TYR A 4 9.53 -2.12 10.38
C TYR A 4 8.17 -2.75 10.74
N ILE A 5 7.21 -2.73 9.82
CA ILE A 5 5.90 -3.34 10.04
C ILE A 5 6.04 -4.86 10.24
N SER A 6 6.84 -5.54 9.41
CA SER A 6 7.07 -6.98 9.53
C SER A 6 7.64 -7.38 10.89
N ASP A 7 8.56 -6.57 11.44
CA ASP A 7 9.16 -6.86 12.74
C ASP A 7 8.23 -6.53 13.93
N ASN A 8 7.40 -5.48 13.81
CA ASN A 8 6.64 -4.94 14.94
C ASN A 8 5.15 -5.30 14.94
N ALA A 9 4.58 -5.70 13.79
CA ALA A 9 3.15 -6.05 13.68
C ALA A 9 2.91 -7.55 13.40
N LYS A 10 3.73 -8.42 13.92
CA LYS A 10 3.86 -9.87 13.63
C LYS A 10 2.54 -10.60 13.33
N ASN A 11 1.55 -10.47 14.20
CA ASN A 11 0.27 -11.20 14.09
C ASN A 11 -0.80 -10.40 13.34
N ASN A 12 -0.52 -9.14 13.01
CA ASN A 12 -1.45 -8.21 12.38
C ASN A 12 -0.95 -7.74 11.00
N HIS A 13 0.03 -8.43 10.43
CA HIS A 13 0.61 -8.11 9.14
C HIS A 13 0.59 -9.32 8.21
N ILE A 14 0.01 -9.12 7.03
CA ILE A 14 -0.07 -10.13 5.97
C ILE A 14 0.58 -9.56 4.72
N ILE A 15 1.50 -10.32 4.12
CA ILE A 15 2.06 -10.01 2.80
C ILE A 15 1.15 -10.69 1.77
N ALA A 16 0.38 -9.89 1.04
CA ALA A 16 -0.52 -10.39 0.00
C ALA A 16 0.22 -10.66 -1.31
N ALA A 17 -0.35 -11.52 -2.15
CA ALA A 17 0.22 -11.88 -3.45
C ALA A 17 0.24 -10.70 -4.45
N ASN A 18 -0.76 -9.82 -4.38
CA ASN A 18 -0.85 -8.56 -5.11
C ASN A 18 -1.77 -7.58 -4.38
N GLU A 19 -1.87 -6.35 -4.88
CA GLU A 19 -2.62 -5.29 -4.24
C GLU A 19 -4.14 -5.55 -4.22
N GLY A 20 -4.71 -6.13 -5.28
CA GLY A 20 -6.12 -6.54 -5.31
C GLY A 20 -6.45 -7.57 -4.23
N ASN A 21 -5.57 -8.56 -4.01
CA ASN A 21 -5.71 -9.52 -2.92
C ASN A 21 -5.57 -8.84 -1.54
N ALA A 22 -4.66 -7.85 -1.41
CA ALA A 22 -4.54 -7.09 -0.18
C ALA A 22 -5.83 -6.34 0.16
N LEU A 23 -6.48 -5.77 -0.84
CA LEU A 23 -7.78 -5.10 -0.66
C LEU A 23 -8.89 -6.09 -0.29
N ALA A 24 -8.98 -7.23 -0.97
CA ALA A 24 -9.96 -8.25 -0.64
C ALA A 24 -9.82 -8.77 0.80
N LEU A 25 -8.58 -9.04 1.24
CA LEU A 25 -8.28 -9.41 2.63
C LEU A 25 -8.68 -8.30 3.61
N SER A 26 -8.43 -7.05 3.27
CA SER A 26 -8.78 -5.89 4.09
C SER A 26 -10.30 -5.73 4.24
N ILE A 27 -11.04 -5.86 3.14
CA ILE A 27 -12.51 -5.83 3.17
C ILE A 27 -13.04 -6.96 4.06
N GLY A 28 -12.58 -8.19 3.84
CA GLY A 28 -12.96 -9.35 4.66
C GLY A 28 -12.63 -9.19 6.14
N HIS A 29 -11.45 -8.61 6.45
CA HIS A 29 -11.06 -8.30 7.82
C HIS A 29 -12.03 -7.28 8.48
N HIS A 30 -12.36 -6.21 7.76
CA HIS A 30 -13.33 -5.22 8.26
C HIS A 30 -14.69 -5.85 8.52
N LEU A 31 -15.23 -6.59 7.56
CA LEU A 31 -16.54 -7.26 7.68
C LEU A 31 -16.58 -8.24 8.87
N ALA A 32 -15.49 -8.94 9.14
CA ALA A 32 -15.41 -9.91 10.23
C ALA A 32 -15.16 -9.27 11.61
N THR A 33 -14.53 -8.09 11.69
CA THR A 33 -14.03 -7.55 12.95
C THR A 33 -14.49 -6.13 13.26
N SER A 34 -15.07 -5.44 12.30
CA SER A 34 -15.41 -4.00 12.34
C SER A 34 -14.19 -3.08 12.56
N LYS A 35 -12.97 -3.60 12.42
CA LYS A 35 -11.74 -2.81 12.52
C LYS A 35 -11.37 -2.20 11.19
N THR A 36 -10.80 -1.01 11.21
CA THR A 36 -10.28 -0.33 10.02
C THR A 36 -8.93 -0.94 9.61
N PRO A 37 -8.82 -1.60 8.47
CA PRO A 37 -7.57 -2.14 7.97
C PRO A 37 -6.69 -1.06 7.34
N MET A 38 -5.39 -1.35 7.21
CA MET A 38 -4.46 -0.55 6.44
C MET A 38 -3.79 -1.39 5.36
N ILE A 39 -3.80 -0.88 4.13
CA ILE A 39 -3.00 -1.43 3.03
C ILE A 39 -1.78 -0.54 2.83
N TYR A 40 -0.59 -1.14 2.81
CA TYR A 40 0.64 -0.47 2.38
C TYR A 40 1.05 -0.96 1.00
N LEU A 41 1.21 -0.04 0.07
CA LEU A 41 1.54 -0.36 -1.33
C LEU A 41 2.43 0.72 -1.96
N GLN A 42 3.05 0.37 -3.08
CA GLN A 42 3.65 1.35 -3.98
C GLN A 42 2.59 1.88 -4.94
N ASN A 43 2.71 3.14 -5.38
CA ASN A 43 1.73 3.72 -6.32
C ASN A 43 1.59 2.96 -7.65
N SER A 44 2.57 2.13 -8.03
CA SER A 44 2.44 1.23 -9.19
C SER A 44 1.34 0.18 -9.02
N GLY A 45 1.02 -0.19 -7.77
CA GLY A 45 -0.04 -1.13 -7.45
C GLY A 45 -1.45 -0.52 -7.41
N LEU A 46 -1.56 0.81 -7.47
CA LEU A 46 -2.87 1.49 -7.38
C LEU A 46 -3.84 1.01 -8.48
N GLY A 47 -3.32 0.73 -9.69
CA GLY A 47 -4.13 0.21 -10.79
C GLY A 47 -4.83 -1.11 -10.47
N ASN A 48 -4.22 -1.97 -9.64
CA ASN A 48 -4.80 -3.25 -9.24
C ASN A 48 -5.93 -3.10 -8.20
N LEU A 49 -6.09 -1.92 -7.62
CA LEU A 49 -7.13 -1.61 -6.63
C LEU A 49 -8.38 -0.98 -7.23
N ILE A 50 -8.31 -0.38 -8.42
CA ILE A 50 -9.37 0.47 -8.98
C ILE A 50 -10.72 -0.23 -8.93
N ASN A 51 -10.83 -1.40 -9.56
CA ASN A 51 -12.11 -2.10 -9.61
C ASN A 51 -12.66 -2.43 -8.20
N PRO A 52 -11.95 -3.15 -7.32
CA PRO A 52 -12.50 -3.48 -6.01
C PRO A 52 -12.65 -2.27 -5.07
N LEU A 53 -11.91 -1.19 -5.26
CA LEU A 53 -12.15 0.07 -4.54
C LEU A 53 -13.52 0.64 -4.90
N LEU A 54 -13.82 0.78 -6.19
CA LEU A 54 -15.03 1.42 -6.68
C LEU A 54 -16.25 0.49 -6.63
N SER A 55 -16.07 -0.83 -6.80
CA SER A 55 -17.18 -1.78 -6.87
C SER A 55 -17.51 -2.48 -5.55
N LEU A 56 -16.66 -2.37 -4.53
CA LEU A 56 -16.88 -2.98 -3.22
C LEU A 56 -16.67 -2.00 -2.07
N ALA A 57 -15.51 -1.33 -2.00
CA ALA A 57 -15.15 -0.54 -0.81
C ALA A 57 -15.77 0.85 -0.80
N ASP A 58 -16.22 1.34 -1.94
CA ASP A 58 -16.79 2.66 -2.08
C ASP A 58 -18.03 2.88 -1.21
N ASN A 59 -18.27 4.13 -0.86
CA ASN A 59 -19.39 4.54 0.00
C ASN A 59 -20.75 4.26 -0.64
N ASP A 60 -20.84 4.32 -1.95
CA ASP A 60 -22.07 4.03 -2.71
C ASP A 60 -22.36 2.52 -2.82
N VAL A 61 -21.44 1.65 -2.32
CA VAL A 61 -21.59 0.20 -2.36
C VAL A 61 -21.67 -0.36 -0.93
N TYR A 62 -20.52 -0.69 -0.31
CA TYR A 62 -20.50 -1.25 1.05
C TYR A 62 -19.95 -0.28 2.11
N GLY A 63 -19.36 0.84 1.70
CA GLY A 63 -18.82 1.83 2.64
C GLY A 63 -17.77 1.24 3.58
N ILE A 64 -16.70 0.66 3.02
CA ILE A 64 -15.65 0.00 3.81
C ILE A 64 -14.59 1.02 4.24
N PRO A 65 -14.46 1.34 5.53
CA PRO A 65 -13.39 2.20 6.02
C PRO A 65 -12.03 1.54 5.82
N LEU A 66 -11.14 2.20 5.09
CA LEU A 66 -9.85 1.66 4.71
C LEU A 66 -8.80 2.77 4.64
N LEU A 67 -7.62 2.53 5.21
CA LEU A 67 -6.46 3.40 5.04
C LEU A 67 -5.49 2.81 4.00
N MET A 68 -5.22 3.55 2.92
CA MET A 68 -4.17 3.22 1.98
C MET A 68 -2.92 4.07 2.27
N ALA A 69 -1.82 3.43 2.64
CA ALA A 69 -0.50 4.06 2.77
C ALA A 69 0.28 3.84 1.48
N ILE A 70 0.35 4.85 0.61
CA ILE A 70 0.88 4.74 -0.75
C ILE A 70 2.27 5.37 -0.84
N GLY A 71 3.29 4.55 -1.04
CA GLY A 71 4.65 5.01 -1.30
C GLY A 71 4.77 5.58 -2.72
N ARG A 72 5.07 6.87 -2.84
CA ARG A 72 5.12 7.58 -4.14
C ARG A 72 6.46 7.38 -4.83
N ARG A 73 6.45 6.70 -5.97
CA ARG A 73 7.56 6.60 -6.93
C ARG A 73 7.26 7.46 -8.17
N GLY A 74 8.32 7.87 -8.88
CA GLY A 74 8.20 8.58 -10.15
C GLY A 74 7.60 10.00 -10.04
N LYS A 75 7.74 10.69 -8.89
CA LYS A 75 7.34 12.09 -8.74
C LYS A 75 8.03 12.94 -9.81
N PRO A 76 7.30 13.83 -10.54
CA PRO A 76 7.90 14.77 -11.48
C PRO A 76 9.05 15.56 -10.86
N GLY A 77 10.14 15.73 -11.61
CA GLY A 77 11.35 16.42 -11.15
C GLY A 77 12.31 15.58 -10.30
N ILE A 78 11.94 14.35 -9.92
CA ILE A 78 12.80 13.43 -9.17
C ILE A 78 13.25 12.28 -10.07
N LYS A 79 14.56 11.98 -10.08
CA LYS A 79 15.10 10.83 -10.83
C LYS A 79 14.54 9.53 -10.28
N ASP A 80 13.92 8.75 -11.15
CA ASP A 80 13.40 7.42 -10.85
C ASP A 80 13.44 6.55 -12.11
N GLU A 81 13.20 5.24 -11.95
CA GLU A 81 13.19 4.28 -13.05
C GLU A 81 12.08 4.59 -14.08
N PRO A 82 12.31 4.30 -15.37
CA PRO A 82 11.38 4.63 -16.46
C PRO A 82 9.94 4.18 -16.21
N GLN A 83 9.75 2.97 -15.69
CA GLN A 83 8.44 2.38 -15.40
C GLN A 83 7.63 3.13 -14.33
N HIS A 84 8.29 3.92 -13.47
CA HIS A 84 7.62 4.70 -12.43
C HIS A 84 7.21 6.11 -12.87
N LYS A 85 7.82 6.65 -13.96
CA LYS A 85 7.62 8.05 -14.36
C LYS A 85 6.16 8.39 -14.69
N LYS A 86 5.52 7.56 -15.52
CA LYS A 86 4.12 7.78 -15.90
C LYS A 86 3.19 7.66 -14.69
N GLN A 87 3.35 6.60 -13.92
CA GLN A 87 2.52 6.33 -12.74
C GLN A 87 2.67 7.41 -11.65
N GLY A 88 3.90 7.88 -11.39
CA GLY A 88 4.15 8.96 -10.44
C GLY A 88 3.53 10.29 -10.84
N ARG A 89 3.36 10.51 -12.15
CA ARG A 89 2.73 11.70 -12.72
C ARG A 89 1.21 11.68 -12.62
N VAL A 90 0.58 10.51 -12.80
CA VAL A 90 -0.89 10.41 -12.91
C VAL A 90 -1.58 9.98 -11.61
N MET A 91 -0.85 9.43 -10.63
CA MET A 91 -1.46 8.80 -9.46
C MET A 91 -2.37 9.71 -8.63
N LEU A 92 -2.03 10.99 -8.47
CA LEU A 92 -2.89 11.91 -7.70
C LEU A 92 -4.19 12.18 -8.47
N GLN A 93 -4.10 12.36 -9.79
CA GLN A 93 -5.28 12.49 -10.65
C GLN A 93 -6.15 11.22 -10.64
N MET A 94 -5.55 10.04 -10.52
CA MET A 94 -6.31 8.79 -10.35
C MET A 94 -7.08 8.79 -9.02
N LEU A 95 -6.45 9.21 -7.92
CA LEU A 95 -7.15 9.33 -6.63
C LEU A 95 -8.27 10.38 -6.70
N ASP A 96 -8.01 11.53 -7.33
CA ASP A 96 -9.02 12.56 -7.55
C ASP A 96 -10.20 12.05 -8.38
N SER A 97 -9.92 11.33 -9.49
CA SER A 97 -10.97 10.76 -10.36
C SER A 97 -11.79 9.65 -9.71
N MET A 98 -11.22 8.95 -8.71
CA MET A 98 -11.93 7.97 -7.89
C MET A 98 -12.59 8.60 -6.65
N GLU A 99 -12.50 9.91 -6.50
CA GLU A 99 -13.01 10.66 -5.34
C GLU A 99 -12.46 10.15 -4.00
N ILE A 100 -11.27 9.54 -4.01
CA ILE A 100 -10.60 9.03 -2.80
C ILE A 100 -9.91 10.18 -2.06
N PRO A 101 -10.35 10.56 -0.86
CA PRO A 101 -9.70 11.61 -0.09
C PRO A 101 -8.27 11.22 0.30
N TYR A 102 -7.31 12.12 0.10
CA TYR A 102 -5.93 11.82 0.47
C TYR A 102 -5.19 13.02 1.08
N LYS A 103 -4.09 12.74 1.75
CA LYS A 103 -3.08 13.72 2.18
C LYS A 103 -1.70 13.27 1.73
N VAL A 104 -0.92 14.20 1.19
CA VAL A 104 0.47 13.94 0.83
C VAL A 104 1.38 14.33 1.99
N ILE A 105 2.20 13.38 2.44
CA ILE A 105 3.27 13.64 3.41
C ILE A 105 4.54 13.94 2.62
N TYR A 106 5.01 15.18 2.75
CA TYR A 106 6.20 15.68 2.09
C TYR A 106 7.44 15.50 2.98
N LYS A 107 8.59 15.38 2.35
CA LYS A 107 9.87 15.29 3.06
C LYS A 107 10.16 16.54 3.93
N SER A 108 9.56 17.67 3.60
CA SER A 108 9.65 18.94 4.35
C SER A 108 8.66 19.06 5.51
N ASP A 109 7.75 18.10 5.69
CA ASP A 109 6.79 18.15 6.79
C ASP A 109 7.48 17.78 8.11
N ASN A 110 7.28 18.57 9.13
CA ASN A 110 7.69 18.24 10.49
C ASN A 110 6.71 17.24 11.13
N VAL A 111 7.09 16.70 12.27
CA VAL A 111 6.32 15.65 12.98
C VAL A 111 4.88 16.10 13.29
N GLU A 112 4.70 17.33 13.72
CA GLU A 112 3.37 17.86 14.07
C GLU A 112 2.45 17.95 12.84
N LYS A 113 3.01 18.38 11.69
CA LYS A 113 2.27 18.43 10.44
C LYS A 113 1.92 17.05 9.91
N VAL A 114 2.82 16.07 10.09
CA VAL A 114 2.54 14.66 9.77
C VAL A 114 1.41 14.12 10.64
N LYS A 115 1.47 14.31 11.96
CA LYS A 115 0.41 13.92 12.90
C LYS A 115 -0.94 14.54 12.53
N TYR A 116 -0.96 15.83 12.20
CA TYR A 116 -2.18 16.52 11.76
C TYR A 116 -2.78 15.86 10.51
N LYS A 117 -1.95 15.61 9.47
CA LYS A 117 -2.40 14.99 8.22
C LYS A 117 -2.96 13.58 8.44
N VAL A 118 -2.25 12.78 9.24
CA VAL A 118 -2.69 11.41 9.59
C VAL A 118 -4.01 11.45 10.36
N SER A 119 -4.11 12.28 11.39
CA SER A 119 -5.34 12.43 12.18
C SER A 119 -6.53 12.91 11.35
N ALA A 120 -6.30 13.83 10.41
CA ALA A 120 -7.34 14.31 9.50
C ALA A 120 -7.87 13.19 8.59
N ILE A 121 -7.00 12.32 8.07
CA ILE A 121 -7.40 11.16 7.26
C ILE A 121 -8.16 10.14 8.10
N ILE A 122 -7.67 9.79 9.29
CA ILE A 122 -8.36 8.85 10.19
C ILE A 122 -9.76 9.39 10.57
N LYS A 123 -9.85 10.68 10.88
CA LYS A 123 -11.14 11.32 11.16
C LYS A 123 -12.10 11.25 9.96
N ASN A 124 -11.59 11.42 8.74
CA ASN A 124 -12.38 11.30 7.52
C ASN A 124 -12.88 9.86 7.32
N ILE A 125 -12.02 8.86 7.45
CA ILE A 125 -12.39 7.44 7.37
C ILE A 125 -13.52 7.12 8.35
N ASN A 126 -13.36 7.50 9.61
CA ASN A 126 -14.35 7.19 10.66
C ASN A 126 -15.68 7.94 10.47
N LYS A 127 -15.65 9.13 9.88
CA LYS A 127 -16.85 9.93 9.64
C LYS A 127 -17.67 9.40 8.46
N ASN A 128 -16.98 9.00 7.40
CA ASN A 128 -17.62 8.72 6.11
C ASN A 128 -17.67 7.22 5.77
N ASN A 129 -17.07 6.35 6.59
CA ASN A 129 -16.92 4.90 6.32
C ASN A 129 -16.41 4.61 4.90
N SER A 130 -15.40 5.34 4.44
CA SER A 130 -14.91 5.24 3.07
C SER A 130 -13.40 5.07 3.02
N PRO A 131 -12.86 4.51 1.92
CA PRO A 131 -11.42 4.45 1.69
C PRO A 131 -10.80 5.84 1.65
N CYS A 132 -9.64 6.00 2.29
CA CYS A 132 -8.83 7.21 2.20
C CYS A 132 -7.35 6.86 2.02
N ALA A 133 -6.53 7.81 1.55
CA ALA A 133 -5.13 7.56 1.31
C ALA A 133 -4.19 8.55 2.03
N ILE A 134 -3.03 8.04 2.43
CA ILE A 134 -1.86 8.83 2.76
C ILE A 134 -0.80 8.53 1.71
N VAL A 135 -0.39 9.54 0.96
CA VAL A 135 0.65 9.44 -0.06
C VAL A 135 1.97 9.87 0.56
N ILE A 136 2.96 8.98 0.52
CA ILE A 136 4.23 9.13 1.22
C ILE A 136 5.35 9.35 0.21
N GLU A 137 6.07 10.47 0.30
CA GLU A 137 7.20 10.74 -0.58
C GLU A 137 8.39 9.80 -0.31
N LYS A 138 9.14 9.51 -1.36
CA LYS A 138 10.38 8.71 -1.30
C LYS A 138 11.40 9.35 -0.36
N GLY A 139 11.99 8.52 0.52
CA GLY A 139 13.05 8.96 1.44
C GLY A 139 12.55 9.76 2.65
N LEU A 140 11.28 9.60 3.02
CA LEU A 140 10.71 10.20 4.23
C LEU A 140 11.15 9.45 5.50
N PHE A 141 11.22 8.12 5.42
CA PHE A 141 11.58 7.28 6.56
C PHE A 141 13.08 7.05 6.63
N GLU A 142 13.59 6.94 7.84
CA GLU A 142 14.96 6.50 8.11
C GLU A 142 15.19 5.07 7.58
N PRO A 143 16.43 4.73 7.21
CA PRO A 143 16.77 3.35 6.87
C PRO A 143 16.44 2.41 8.03
N TYR A 144 15.83 1.27 7.71
CA TYR A 144 15.51 0.24 8.68
C TYR A 144 15.93 -1.12 8.12
N SER A 145 16.69 -1.87 8.90
CA SER A 145 17.12 -3.23 8.55
C SER A 145 16.23 -4.24 9.26
N LEU A 146 15.75 -5.24 8.50
CA LEU A 146 14.93 -6.32 9.04
C LEU A 146 15.68 -7.06 10.17
N GLN A 147 15.09 -7.14 11.35
CA GLN A 147 15.66 -7.79 12.53
C GLN A 147 15.29 -9.28 12.57
N LEU A 148 14.10 -9.62 12.08
CA LEU A 148 13.62 -10.99 12.03
C LEU A 148 14.26 -11.74 10.85
N SER A 149 15.39 -12.38 11.07
CA SER A 149 15.99 -13.27 10.08
C SER A 149 15.47 -14.70 10.24
N SER A 150 14.23 -14.97 9.92
CA SER A 150 13.83 -16.33 9.60
C SER A 150 14.28 -16.63 8.16
N ARG A 151 15.57 -16.79 7.93
CA ARG A 151 16.06 -17.41 6.71
C ARG A 151 15.61 -18.87 6.72
N LYS A 152 14.41 -19.12 6.19
CA LYS A 152 14.08 -20.48 5.77
C LYS A 152 15.05 -20.82 4.65
N THR A 153 15.98 -21.71 4.90
CA THR A 153 16.83 -22.29 3.85
C THR A 153 15.95 -23.20 3.01
N TYR A 154 15.54 -22.72 1.87
CA TYR A 154 14.85 -23.54 0.89
C TYR A 154 15.88 -24.43 0.17
N LYS A 155 15.49 -25.68 -0.15
CA LYS A 155 16.34 -26.63 -0.90
C LYS A 155 16.69 -26.11 -2.31
N LEU A 156 15.79 -25.32 -2.91
CA LEU A 156 15.98 -24.68 -4.21
C LEU A 156 16.02 -23.16 -4.02
N ASN A 157 17.02 -22.50 -4.62
CA ASN A 157 16.98 -21.08 -4.85
C ASN A 157 16.14 -20.77 -6.11
N ARG A 158 15.85 -19.51 -6.38
CA ARG A 158 15.03 -19.05 -7.51
C ARG A 158 15.57 -19.55 -8.85
N GLU A 159 16.88 -19.44 -9.08
CA GLU A 159 17.53 -19.82 -10.33
C GLU A 159 17.45 -21.35 -10.54
N LYS A 160 17.72 -22.13 -9.51
CA LYS A 160 17.59 -23.61 -9.57
C LYS A 160 16.15 -24.03 -9.82
N ALA A 161 15.18 -23.40 -9.18
CA ALA A 161 13.76 -23.69 -9.41
C ALA A 161 13.36 -23.40 -10.87
N MET A 162 13.76 -22.25 -11.42
CA MET A 162 13.54 -21.90 -12.83
C MET A 162 14.21 -22.89 -13.78
N HIS A 163 15.45 -23.31 -13.48
CA HIS A 163 16.17 -24.27 -14.30
C HIS A 163 15.45 -25.62 -14.36
N VAL A 164 15.00 -26.14 -13.21
CA VAL A 164 14.19 -27.37 -13.15
C VAL A 164 12.91 -27.26 -13.97
N VAL A 165 12.20 -26.12 -13.87
CA VAL A 165 10.99 -25.90 -14.66
C VAL A 165 11.32 -25.93 -16.16
N LEU A 166 12.32 -25.15 -16.60
CA LEU A 166 12.71 -25.07 -18.01
C LEU A 166 13.19 -26.39 -18.60
N GLN A 167 13.80 -27.26 -17.80
CA GLN A 167 14.23 -28.59 -18.25
C GLN A 167 13.08 -29.59 -18.43
N ASN A 168 11.90 -29.32 -17.84
CA ASN A 168 10.74 -30.23 -17.85
C ASN A 168 9.54 -29.68 -18.64
N ILE A 169 9.70 -28.54 -19.32
CA ILE A 169 8.71 -28.03 -20.27
C ILE A 169 9.18 -28.46 -21.67
N ASN A 170 8.52 -29.47 -22.22
CA ASN A 170 8.64 -29.88 -23.64
C ASN A 170 7.50 -29.29 -24.44
#